data_4102bb57e6ce59612b1195927c6ce63f
#
_entry.id   4102bb57e6ce59612b1195927c6ce63f
#
_cell.length_a   1.000
_cell.length_b   1.000
_cell.length_c   1.000
_cell.angle_alpha   90.00
_cell.angle_beta   90.00
_cell.angle_gamma   90.00
#
_symmetry.space_group_name_H-M   'P 1'
#
loop_
_entity.id
_entity.type
_entity.pdbx_description
1 polymer ?
#
loop_
_entity_poly.entity_id
_entity_poly.type
_entity_poly.pdbx_seq_one_letter_code
_entity_poly.pdbx_strand_id
1 'polypeptide(L)'
;MLAKAGKNMPVLRAIKGGKAAPPKPSPAKPAVKPPPMAVADDAPVIALNLVPAKLSPAMAAYFRKCQDKLGFVPNVLLAYAFDMAKLETFVAMYNDLMLGDSGLSKLEREMIAVAVSSQNRCYYCLTAHGAAVRQYSGNPLLGEHLVMNYRVARLNKRQRAMLDFAVKLTASPWSVEEGDRERLRRVGFTDRDIWDISAVAGFFNMSNRVASATDMRPNTAYHGQAR
;
A
#
# COMPACT_ATOMS: atom_id res chain seq x y z
N MET A 1 -30.04 6.12 61.34
CA MET A 1 -28.83 6.63 62.02
C MET A 1 -27.91 7.18 60.98
N LEU A 2 -27.73 8.49 60.97
CA LEU A 2 -26.86 9.26 60.07
C LEU A 2 -25.42 9.22 60.59
N ALA A 3 -24.43 8.96 59.71
CA ALA A 3 -23.04 9.27 59.98
C ALA A 3 -22.48 10.09 58.80
N LYS A 4 -22.13 11.34 59.12
CA LYS A 4 -21.48 12.32 58.27
C LYS A 4 -19.99 11.92 58.10
N ALA A 5 -19.47 11.92 56.88
CA ALA A 5 -18.06 11.92 56.64
C ALA A 5 -17.64 13.23 55.95
N GLY A 6 -16.67 13.87 56.55
CA GLY A 6 -16.25 15.23 56.28
C GLY A 6 -15.37 15.42 55.06
N LYS A 7 -15.43 16.65 54.58
CA LYS A 7 -14.59 17.24 53.52
C LYS A 7 -13.18 17.48 54.04
N ASN A 8 -12.17 17.08 53.27
CA ASN A 8 -10.86 17.73 53.31
C ASN A 8 -10.25 17.62 51.88
N MET A 9 -10.43 18.69 51.10
CA MET A 9 -9.62 18.97 49.94
C MET A 9 -8.46 19.92 50.35
N PRO A 10 -7.24 19.63 49.98
CA PRO A 10 -6.13 20.60 50.20
C PRO A 10 -6.19 21.73 49.16
N VAL A 11 -6.18 22.95 49.68
CA VAL A 11 -6.12 24.22 48.93
C VAL A 11 -4.76 24.34 48.24
N LEU A 12 -4.75 24.35 46.92
CA LEU A 12 -3.58 24.66 46.10
C LEU A 12 -3.20 26.17 46.30
N ARG A 13 -2.11 26.46 46.98
CA ARG A 13 -1.50 27.79 47.06
C ARG A 13 -0.99 28.19 45.66
N ALA A 14 -1.48 29.31 45.14
CA ALA A 14 -0.99 29.94 43.94
C ALA A 14 0.46 30.42 44.14
N ILE A 15 1.40 29.86 43.38
CA ILE A 15 2.78 30.34 43.30
C ILE A 15 2.77 31.51 42.32
N LYS A 16 3.10 32.72 42.84
CA LYS A 16 3.31 33.92 42.03
C LYS A 16 4.51 33.70 41.11
N GLY A 17 4.25 33.50 39.82
CA GLY A 17 5.30 33.35 38.79
C GLY A 17 6.02 34.70 38.55
N GLY A 18 7.30 34.76 38.85
CA GLY A 18 8.21 35.78 38.31
C GLY A 18 8.40 35.50 36.80
N LYS A 19 8.23 36.55 35.98
CA LYS A 19 8.53 36.50 34.54
C LYS A 19 10.04 36.36 34.35
N ALA A 20 10.51 35.15 34.11
CA ALA A 20 11.87 34.93 33.58
C ALA A 20 11.87 35.25 32.09
N ALA A 21 12.84 36.02 31.61
CA ALA A 21 13.02 36.29 30.19
C ALA A 21 13.31 34.99 29.42
N PRO A 22 12.83 34.84 28.18
CA PRO A 22 13.07 33.63 27.39
C PRO A 22 14.57 33.46 27.14
N PRO A 23 15.11 32.24 27.21
CA PRO A 23 16.51 31.99 26.90
C PRO A 23 16.79 32.32 25.42
N LYS A 24 17.94 32.95 25.18
CA LYS A 24 18.42 33.23 23.80
C LYS A 24 18.52 31.91 23.01
N PRO A 25 18.11 31.91 21.75
CA PRO A 25 18.23 30.69 20.92
C PRO A 25 19.70 30.29 20.79
N SER A 26 20.00 29.05 21.12
CA SER A 26 21.31 28.45 20.90
C SER A 26 21.64 28.47 19.40
N PRO A 27 22.89 28.70 18.98
CA PRO A 27 23.25 28.68 17.57
C PRO A 27 22.91 27.32 16.97
N ALA A 28 22.19 27.35 15.87
CA ALA A 28 21.81 26.13 15.13
C ALA A 28 23.09 25.37 14.76
N LYS A 29 23.18 24.10 15.17
CA LYS A 29 24.24 23.22 14.70
C LYS A 29 24.16 23.14 13.16
N PRO A 30 25.31 23.21 12.45
CA PRO A 30 25.30 23.08 11.00
C PRO A 30 24.62 21.77 10.63
N ALA A 31 23.67 21.82 9.66
CA ALA A 31 22.97 20.66 9.15
C ALA A 31 24.02 19.68 8.62
N VAL A 32 24.18 18.55 9.31
CA VAL A 32 24.97 17.43 8.83
C VAL A 32 24.24 16.91 7.60
N LYS A 33 24.84 17.08 6.40
CA LYS A 33 24.34 16.39 5.19
C LYS A 33 24.22 14.91 5.53
N PRO A 34 23.05 14.28 5.31
CA PRO A 34 22.96 12.84 5.48
C PRO A 34 23.99 12.18 4.54
N PRO A 35 24.68 11.11 4.99
CA PRO A 35 25.56 10.37 4.12
C PRO A 35 24.79 9.95 2.88
N PRO A 36 25.40 9.93 1.69
CA PRO A 36 24.73 9.42 0.50
C PRO A 36 24.27 8.00 0.82
N MET A 37 22.96 7.75 0.74
CA MET A 37 22.43 6.39 0.74
C MET A 37 22.86 5.73 -0.56
N ALA A 38 24.13 5.33 -0.62
CA ALA A 38 24.64 4.44 -1.63
C ALA A 38 24.23 3.01 -1.25
N VAL A 39 22.96 2.68 -1.45
CA VAL A 39 22.59 1.34 -1.80
C VAL A 39 22.54 1.34 -3.32
N ALA A 40 23.67 1.14 -3.96
CA ALA A 40 23.71 0.59 -5.30
C ALA A 40 23.05 -0.78 -5.15
N ASP A 41 21.79 -0.87 -5.56
CA ASP A 41 21.02 -2.11 -5.52
C ASP A 41 21.43 -2.90 -6.77
N ASP A 42 22.66 -3.42 -6.77
CA ASP A 42 23.19 -4.33 -7.80
C ASP A 42 22.54 -5.73 -7.70
N ALA A 43 21.56 -5.88 -6.81
CA ALA A 43 20.84 -7.12 -6.66
C ALA A 43 19.99 -7.42 -7.91
N PRO A 44 19.97 -8.68 -8.38
CA PRO A 44 19.14 -9.06 -9.51
C PRO A 44 17.67 -8.80 -9.23
N VAL A 45 16.89 -8.51 -10.28
CA VAL A 45 15.43 -8.26 -10.19
C VAL A 45 14.68 -9.41 -9.52
N ILE A 46 15.12 -10.65 -9.77
CA ILE A 46 14.63 -11.90 -9.16
C ILE A 46 15.79 -12.83 -8.87
N ALA A 47 15.61 -13.76 -7.93
CA ALA A 47 16.62 -14.75 -7.57
C ALA A 47 16.77 -15.90 -8.60
N LEU A 48 15.90 -15.95 -9.61
CA LEU A 48 15.94 -16.99 -10.63
C LEU A 48 16.80 -16.56 -11.82
N ASN A 49 17.61 -17.49 -12.34
CA ASN A 49 18.44 -17.25 -13.52
C ASN A 49 17.62 -17.47 -14.82
N LEU A 50 16.75 -16.49 -15.14
CA LEU A 50 15.92 -16.50 -16.34
C LEU A 50 16.46 -15.49 -17.36
N VAL A 51 16.70 -15.95 -18.58
CA VAL A 51 17.19 -15.08 -19.66
C VAL A 51 16.03 -14.30 -20.27
N PRO A 52 16.11 -12.95 -20.34
CA PRO A 52 15.04 -12.16 -20.96
C PRO A 52 14.88 -12.52 -22.45
N ALA A 53 13.62 -12.68 -22.86
CA ALA A 53 13.26 -12.87 -24.26
C ALA A 53 13.31 -11.52 -25.01
N LYS A 54 13.36 -11.58 -26.34
CA LYS A 54 13.21 -10.39 -27.19
C LYS A 54 11.78 -9.83 -27.00
N LEU A 55 11.68 -8.56 -26.60
CA LEU A 55 10.40 -7.89 -26.46
C LEU A 55 9.65 -7.79 -27.79
N SER A 56 8.36 -8.06 -27.78
CA SER A 56 7.47 -7.72 -28.90
C SER A 56 7.44 -6.20 -29.06
N PRO A 57 7.11 -5.68 -30.29
CA PRO A 57 6.97 -4.24 -30.51
C PRO A 57 6.01 -3.57 -29.53
N ALA A 58 4.91 -4.25 -29.18
CA ALA A 58 3.92 -3.77 -28.23
C ALA A 58 4.50 -3.64 -26.81
N MET A 59 5.23 -4.67 -26.33
CA MET A 59 5.86 -4.62 -25.01
C MET A 59 7.03 -3.64 -24.95
N ALA A 60 7.80 -3.49 -26.03
CA ALA A 60 8.84 -2.46 -26.11
C ALA A 60 8.23 -1.05 -26.01
N ALA A 61 7.08 -0.80 -26.66
CA ALA A 61 6.34 0.47 -26.52
C ALA A 61 5.79 0.67 -25.12
N TYR A 62 5.28 -0.41 -24.50
CA TYR A 62 4.78 -0.36 -23.12
C TYR A 62 5.90 -0.04 -22.12
N PHE A 63 7.08 -0.63 -22.26
CA PHE A 63 8.25 -0.34 -21.43
C PHE A 63 8.68 1.11 -21.56
N ARG A 64 8.75 1.65 -22.80
CA ARG A 64 9.01 3.10 -23.01
C ARG A 64 7.99 3.97 -22.31
N LYS A 65 6.69 3.66 -22.44
CA LYS A 65 5.64 4.39 -21.73
C LYS A 65 5.80 4.36 -20.20
N CYS A 66 6.27 3.23 -19.63
CA CYS A 66 6.60 3.17 -18.21
C CYS A 66 7.78 4.07 -17.88
N GLN A 67 8.87 3.99 -18.66
CA GLN A 67 10.04 4.84 -18.49
C GLN A 67 9.69 6.33 -18.54
N ASP A 68 8.87 6.73 -19.51
CA ASP A 68 8.46 8.13 -19.70
C ASP A 68 7.57 8.65 -18.55
N LYS A 69 6.69 7.79 -18.03
CA LYS A 69 5.72 8.20 -17.00
C LYS A 69 6.21 8.06 -15.56
N LEU A 70 7.03 7.05 -15.29
CA LEU A 70 7.47 6.69 -13.95
C LEU A 70 8.95 7.03 -13.71
N GLY A 71 9.72 7.25 -14.78
CA GLY A 71 11.18 7.38 -14.73
C GLY A 71 11.92 6.03 -14.69
N PHE A 72 11.19 4.92 -14.70
CA PHE A 72 11.76 3.57 -14.71
C PHE A 72 10.75 2.55 -15.25
N VAL A 73 11.27 1.37 -15.63
CA VAL A 73 10.44 0.20 -15.91
C VAL A 73 10.22 -0.56 -14.61
N PRO A 74 8.95 -0.84 -14.19
CA PRO A 74 8.69 -1.64 -13.01
C PRO A 74 9.36 -3.02 -13.06
N ASN A 75 10.07 -3.39 -12.00
CA ASN A 75 10.82 -4.64 -11.95
C ASN A 75 9.95 -5.89 -12.16
N VAL A 76 8.65 -5.85 -11.82
CA VAL A 76 7.73 -6.94 -12.14
C VAL A 76 7.66 -7.21 -13.64
N LEU A 77 7.71 -6.18 -14.48
CA LEU A 77 7.69 -6.36 -15.95
C LEU A 77 8.99 -7.01 -16.43
N LEU A 78 10.12 -6.62 -15.85
CA LEU A 78 11.42 -7.24 -16.14
C LEU A 78 11.44 -8.71 -15.68
N ALA A 79 10.83 -9.01 -14.53
CA ALA A 79 10.74 -10.37 -14.00
C ALA A 79 9.92 -11.31 -14.91
N TYR A 80 8.90 -10.80 -15.60
CA TYR A 80 8.11 -11.56 -16.57
C TYR A 80 8.71 -11.57 -17.98
N ALA A 81 9.73 -10.75 -18.28
CA ALA A 81 10.26 -10.56 -19.64
C ALA A 81 11.00 -11.78 -20.21
N PHE A 82 11.17 -12.85 -19.47
CA PHE A 82 11.74 -14.10 -19.98
C PHE A 82 10.78 -14.86 -20.91
N ASP A 83 9.48 -14.56 -20.87
CA ASP A 83 8.43 -15.21 -21.65
C ASP A 83 7.39 -14.17 -22.07
N MET A 84 7.32 -13.89 -23.39
CA MET A 84 6.44 -12.85 -23.91
C MET A 84 4.96 -13.13 -23.68
N ALA A 85 4.53 -14.39 -23.80
CA ALA A 85 3.12 -14.74 -23.55
C ALA A 85 2.72 -14.48 -22.11
N LYS A 86 3.58 -14.80 -21.15
CA LYS A 86 3.36 -14.51 -19.71
C LYS A 86 3.36 -13.02 -19.44
N LEU A 87 4.30 -12.27 -20.01
CA LEU A 87 4.39 -10.82 -19.83
C LEU A 87 3.14 -10.12 -20.39
N GLU A 88 2.74 -10.44 -21.61
CA GLU A 88 1.57 -9.84 -22.27
C GLU A 88 0.27 -10.16 -21.51
N THR A 89 0.11 -11.40 -21.08
CA THR A 89 -1.07 -11.83 -20.28
C THR A 89 -1.10 -11.12 -18.93
N PHE A 90 0.05 -11.01 -18.23
CA PHE A 90 0.14 -10.31 -16.96
C PHE A 90 -0.20 -8.82 -17.13
N VAL A 91 0.36 -8.17 -18.14
CA VAL A 91 0.12 -6.74 -18.42
C VAL A 91 -1.35 -6.50 -18.79
N ALA A 92 -1.94 -7.38 -19.62
CA ALA A 92 -3.35 -7.27 -20.01
C ALA A 92 -4.26 -7.37 -18.79
N MET A 93 -4.07 -8.39 -17.94
CA MET A 93 -4.89 -8.59 -16.74
C MET A 93 -4.69 -7.45 -15.72
N TYR A 94 -3.44 -7.00 -15.51
CA TYR A 94 -3.16 -5.87 -14.64
C TYR A 94 -3.85 -4.60 -15.12
N ASN A 95 -3.73 -4.28 -16.40
CA ASN A 95 -4.33 -3.07 -16.96
C ASN A 95 -5.86 -3.09 -16.88
N ASP A 96 -6.47 -4.24 -17.15
CA ASP A 96 -7.93 -4.40 -17.03
C ASP A 96 -8.38 -4.16 -15.58
N LEU A 97 -7.81 -4.92 -14.63
CA LEU A 97 -8.23 -4.87 -13.24
C LEU A 97 -7.88 -3.56 -12.54
N MET A 98 -6.72 -2.95 -12.83
CA MET A 98 -6.24 -1.77 -12.09
C MET A 98 -6.51 -0.45 -12.77
N LEU A 99 -6.66 -0.43 -14.11
CA LEU A 99 -6.77 0.79 -14.89
C LEU A 99 -8.04 0.84 -15.76
N GLY A 100 -8.69 -0.30 -16.01
CA GLY A 100 -9.92 -0.42 -16.79
C GLY A 100 -11.14 0.19 -16.10
N ASP A 101 -12.29 0.18 -16.79
CA ASP A 101 -13.55 0.69 -16.26
C ASP A 101 -14.09 -0.18 -15.13
N SER A 102 -14.45 0.45 -14.01
CA SER A 102 -14.96 -0.21 -12.82
C SER A 102 -15.68 0.80 -11.92
N GLY A 103 -16.62 0.32 -11.11
CA GLY A 103 -17.21 1.10 -10.03
C GLY A 103 -16.25 1.37 -8.86
N LEU A 104 -15.07 0.73 -8.86
CA LEU A 104 -14.01 1.00 -7.90
C LEU A 104 -13.10 2.13 -8.43
N SER A 105 -12.82 3.13 -7.61
CA SER A 105 -11.81 4.13 -7.92
C SER A 105 -10.41 3.50 -7.99
N LYS A 106 -9.47 4.15 -8.68
CA LYS A 106 -8.06 3.70 -8.72
C LYS A 106 -7.47 3.59 -7.33
N LEU A 107 -7.80 4.53 -6.44
CA LEU A 107 -7.37 4.46 -5.04
C LEU A 107 -7.91 3.22 -4.34
N GLU A 108 -9.20 2.89 -4.47
CA GLU A 108 -9.79 1.70 -3.84
C GLU A 108 -9.11 0.42 -4.32
N ARG A 109 -8.80 0.30 -5.61
CA ARG A 109 -8.07 -0.87 -6.17
C ARG A 109 -6.66 -0.99 -5.59
N GLU A 110 -5.93 0.12 -5.46
CA GLU A 110 -4.61 0.12 -4.82
C GLU A 110 -4.69 -0.17 -3.31
N MET A 111 -5.75 0.28 -2.63
CA MET A 111 -6.00 -0.07 -1.23
C MET A 111 -6.22 -1.57 -1.05
N ILE A 112 -6.98 -2.23 -1.94
CA ILE A 112 -7.13 -3.68 -1.96
C ILE A 112 -5.78 -4.35 -2.17
N ALA A 113 -5.02 -3.90 -3.17
CA ALA A 113 -3.69 -4.41 -3.49
C ALA A 113 -2.77 -4.40 -2.25
N VAL A 114 -2.71 -3.27 -1.53
CA VAL A 114 -1.89 -3.13 -0.33
C VAL A 114 -2.40 -3.99 0.81
N ALA A 115 -3.71 -4.02 1.09
CA ALA A 115 -4.27 -4.80 2.20
C ALA A 115 -4.06 -6.31 2.00
N VAL A 116 -4.27 -6.82 0.78
CA VAL A 116 -3.97 -8.21 0.40
C VAL A 116 -2.48 -8.50 0.54
N SER A 117 -1.63 -7.59 0.05
CA SER A 117 -0.17 -7.76 0.11
C SER A 117 0.37 -7.69 1.53
N SER A 118 -0.27 -6.91 2.42
CA SER A 118 0.04 -6.86 3.85
C SER A 118 -0.28 -8.19 4.53
N GLN A 119 -1.44 -8.78 4.23
CA GLN A 119 -1.81 -10.10 4.71
C GLN A 119 -0.82 -11.18 4.25
N ASN A 120 -0.35 -11.10 3.00
CA ASN A 120 0.62 -12.03 2.40
C ASN A 120 2.09 -11.65 2.69
N ARG A 121 2.37 -10.50 3.33
CA ARG A 121 3.70 -9.98 3.63
C ARG A 121 4.61 -9.86 2.40
N CYS A 122 4.05 -9.49 1.26
CA CYS A 122 4.80 -9.37 0.00
C CYS A 122 5.54 -8.02 -0.07
N TYR A 123 6.85 -8.03 0.15
CA TYR A 123 7.68 -6.82 0.16
C TYR A 123 7.58 -6.01 -1.13
N TYR A 124 7.69 -6.68 -2.30
CA TYR A 124 7.56 -6.03 -3.60
C TYR A 124 6.25 -5.22 -3.71
N CYS A 125 5.14 -5.91 -3.49
CA CYS A 125 3.81 -5.33 -3.70
C CYS A 125 3.48 -4.25 -2.67
N LEU A 126 3.90 -4.43 -1.41
CA LEU A 126 3.75 -3.40 -0.38
C LEU A 126 4.49 -2.11 -0.72
N THR A 127 5.68 -2.22 -1.29
CA THR A 127 6.50 -1.07 -1.68
C THR A 127 5.89 -0.35 -2.89
N ALA A 128 5.57 -1.09 -3.96
CA ALA A 128 5.07 -0.52 -5.22
C ALA A 128 3.65 0.06 -5.06
N HIS A 129 2.72 -0.72 -4.51
CA HIS A 129 1.32 -0.30 -4.35
C HIS A 129 1.11 0.64 -3.16
N GLY A 130 1.94 0.55 -2.13
CA GLY A 130 2.01 1.56 -1.07
C GLY A 130 2.37 2.95 -1.61
N ALA A 131 3.28 3.03 -2.57
CA ALA A 131 3.59 4.28 -3.28
C ALA A 131 2.38 4.79 -4.08
N ALA A 132 1.66 3.92 -4.79
CA ALA A 132 0.46 4.28 -5.53
C ALA A 132 -0.67 4.77 -4.61
N VAL A 133 -0.87 4.13 -3.44
CA VAL A 133 -1.83 4.63 -2.43
C VAL A 133 -1.46 6.03 -1.96
N ARG A 134 -0.18 6.29 -1.65
CA ARG A 134 0.27 7.64 -1.25
C ARG A 134 -0.01 8.67 -2.35
N GLN A 135 0.29 8.31 -3.59
CA GLN A 135 0.09 9.18 -4.75
C GLN A 135 -1.38 9.50 -5.00
N TYR A 136 -2.26 8.48 -5.02
CA TYR A 136 -3.68 8.69 -5.32
C TYR A 136 -4.46 9.32 -4.16
N SER A 137 -4.04 9.08 -2.93
CA SER A 137 -4.70 9.68 -1.75
C SER A 137 -4.18 11.06 -1.39
N GLY A 138 -2.98 11.44 -1.84
CA GLY A 138 -2.27 12.62 -1.33
C GLY A 138 -1.94 12.54 0.16
N ASN A 139 -2.00 11.34 0.75
CA ASN A 139 -1.81 11.13 2.18
C ASN A 139 -0.79 10.01 2.44
N PRO A 140 0.46 10.36 2.78
CA PRO A 140 1.50 9.37 3.08
C PRO A 140 1.13 8.40 4.19
N LEU A 141 0.43 8.88 5.22
CA LEU A 141 0.03 8.07 6.38
C LEU A 141 -0.96 6.97 5.99
N LEU A 142 -1.85 7.21 5.02
CA LEU A 142 -2.77 6.17 4.56
C LEU A 142 -2.00 4.97 4.01
N GLY A 143 -1.00 5.21 3.15
CA GLY A 143 -0.16 4.15 2.61
C GLY A 143 0.51 3.31 3.71
N GLU A 144 1.07 3.98 4.72
CA GLU A 144 1.74 3.30 5.84
C GLU A 144 0.76 2.51 6.73
N HIS A 145 -0.42 3.10 7.05
CA HIS A 145 -1.45 2.39 7.80
C HIS A 145 -1.92 1.12 7.08
N LEU A 146 -2.12 1.18 5.76
CA LEU A 146 -2.54 0.01 4.98
C LEU A 146 -1.45 -1.07 4.93
N VAL A 147 -0.18 -0.68 4.79
CA VAL A 147 0.96 -1.60 4.82
C VAL A 147 1.09 -2.32 6.16
N MET A 148 1.00 -1.57 7.26
CA MET A 148 1.19 -2.13 8.60
C MET A 148 -0.06 -2.81 9.15
N ASN A 149 -1.18 -2.10 9.12
CA ASN A 149 -2.47 -2.59 9.63
C ASN A 149 -3.58 -1.66 9.15
N TYR A 150 -4.31 -2.04 8.09
CA TYR A 150 -5.40 -1.22 7.56
C TYR A 150 -6.49 -0.88 8.60
N ARG A 151 -6.60 -1.64 9.68
CA ARG A 151 -7.62 -1.43 10.72
C ARG A 151 -7.43 -0.13 11.49
N VAL A 152 -6.20 0.41 11.56
CA VAL A 152 -5.91 1.69 12.22
C VAL A 152 -6.15 2.90 11.31
N ALA A 153 -6.31 2.69 10.00
CA ALA A 153 -6.59 3.75 9.04
C ALA A 153 -7.99 4.35 9.26
N ARG A 154 -8.11 5.67 9.11
CA ARG A 154 -9.39 6.38 9.10
C ARG A 154 -10.08 6.16 7.75
N LEU A 155 -10.85 5.11 7.65
CA LEU A 155 -11.59 4.70 6.46
C LEU A 155 -13.07 5.01 6.61
N ASN A 156 -13.74 5.38 5.51
CA ASN A 156 -15.19 5.42 5.48
C ASN A 156 -15.79 4.00 5.53
N LYS A 157 -17.11 3.87 5.71
CA LYS A 157 -17.78 2.57 5.84
C LYS A 157 -17.60 1.68 4.60
N ARG A 158 -17.64 2.28 3.40
CA ARG A 158 -17.45 1.59 2.12
C ARG A 158 -16.04 1.00 2.02
N GLN A 159 -15.01 1.82 2.25
CA GLN A 159 -13.62 1.36 2.22
C GLN A 159 -13.32 0.29 3.27
N ARG A 160 -13.88 0.46 4.49
CA ARG A 160 -13.70 -0.52 5.56
C ARG A 160 -14.29 -1.88 5.17
N ALA A 161 -15.53 -1.93 4.71
CA ALA A 161 -16.18 -3.17 4.31
C ALA A 161 -15.44 -3.84 3.14
N MET A 162 -14.98 -3.06 2.16
CA MET A 162 -14.18 -3.54 1.03
C MET A 162 -12.89 -4.23 1.48
N LEU A 163 -12.12 -3.59 2.37
CA LEU A 163 -10.86 -4.15 2.84
C LEU A 163 -11.07 -5.33 3.78
N ASP A 164 -12.09 -5.30 4.65
CA ASP A 164 -12.44 -6.43 5.50
C ASP A 164 -12.79 -7.67 4.66
N PHE A 165 -13.53 -7.49 3.56
CA PHE A 165 -13.83 -8.57 2.62
C PHE A 165 -12.60 -9.08 1.90
N ALA A 166 -11.77 -8.19 1.31
CA ALA A 166 -10.57 -8.57 0.58
C ALA A 166 -9.56 -9.32 1.47
N VAL A 167 -9.40 -8.90 2.72
CA VAL A 167 -8.53 -9.57 3.70
C VAL A 167 -9.11 -10.91 4.14
N LYS A 168 -10.43 -11.00 4.38
CA LYS A 168 -11.09 -12.29 4.67
C LYS A 168 -10.92 -13.27 3.52
N LEU A 169 -11.17 -12.81 2.28
CA LEU A 169 -10.98 -13.62 1.07
C LEU A 169 -9.53 -14.11 0.93
N THR A 170 -8.55 -13.30 1.33
CA THR A 170 -7.14 -13.66 1.28
C THR A 170 -6.75 -14.68 2.35
N ALA A 171 -7.20 -14.46 3.59
CA ALA A 171 -6.79 -15.26 4.73
C ALA A 171 -7.57 -16.59 4.85
N SER A 172 -8.85 -16.58 4.47
CA SER A 172 -9.77 -17.70 4.68
C SER A 172 -10.84 -17.76 3.60
N PRO A 173 -10.49 -18.00 2.32
CA PRO A 173 -11.43 -17.96 1.20
C PRO A 173 -12.62 -18.90 1.37
N TRP A 174 -12.43 -20.03 2.03
CA TRP A 174 -13.48 -21.00 2.33
C TRP A 174 -14.55 -20.50 3.31
N SER A 175 -14.28 -19.42 4.04
CA SER A 175 -15.19 -18.85 5.02
C SER A 175 -16.05 -17.71 4.47
N VAL A 176 -15.87 -17.34 3.18
CA VAL A 176 -16.65 -16.30 2.54
C VAL A 176 -18.08 -16.80 2.29
N GLU A 177 -19.06 -16.07 2.81
CA GLU A 177 -20.47 -16.43 2.77
C GLU A 177 -21.35 -15.29 2.24
N GLU A 178 -22.67 -15.53 2.11
CA GLU A 178 -23.59 -14.49 1.61
C GLU A 178 -23.63 -13.24 2.48
N GLY A 179 -23.55 -13.41 3.80
CA GLY A 179 -23.49 -12.27 4.71
C GLY A 179 -22.33 -11.30 4.48
N ASP A 180 -21.22 -11.79 3.92
CA ASP A 180 -20.08 -10.93 3.49
C ASP A 180 -20.45 -10.08 2.28
N ARG A 181 -21.10 -10.67 1.27
CA ARG A 181 -21.55 -9.98 0.06
C ARG A 181 -22.65 -8.98 0.37
N GLU A 182 -23.60 -9.33 1.24
CA GLU A 182 -24.63 -8.41 1.71
C GLU A 182 -24.06 -7.19 2.45
N ARG A 183 -22.99 -7.36 3.26
CA ARG A 183 -22.31 -6.23 3.88
C ARG A 183 -21.76 -5.25 2.87
N LEU A 184 -21.21 -5.74 1.77
CA LEU A 184 -20.74 -4.90 0.66
C LEU A 184 -21.90 -4.18 -0.04
N ARG A 185 -23.02 -4.88 -0.35
CA ARG A 185 -24.18 -4.27 -0.99
C ARG A 185 -24.78 -3.15 -0.10
N ARG A 186 -24.85 -3.36 1.22
CA ARG A 186 -25.36 -2.36 2.17
C ARG A 186 -24.56 -1.06 2.22
N VAL A 187 -23.28 -1.09 1.82
CA VAL A 187 -22.46 0.12 1.73
C VAL A 187 -22.34 0.64 0.29
N GLY A 188 -23.18 0.15 -0.63
CA GLY A 188 -23.37 0.67 -1.98
C GLY A 188 -22.48 0.02 -3.05
N PHE A 189 -21.91 -1.18 -2.81
CA PHE A 189 -21.29 -1.94 -3.88
C PHE A 189 -22.33 -2.76 -4.64
N THR A 190 -22.24 -2.73 -5.98
CA THR A 190 -22.99 -3.61 -6.87
C THR A 190 -22.35 -4.99 -6.92
N ASP A 191 -23.06 -5.98 -7.47
CA ASP A 191 -22.48 -7.32 -7.69
C ASP A 191 -21.29 -7.29 -8.66
N ARG A 192 -21.28 -6.34 -9.62
CA ARG A 192 -20.11 -6.10 -10.47
C ARG A 192 -18.92 -5.57 -9.66
N ASP A 193 -19.15 -4.64 -8.71
CA ASP A 193 -18.07 -4.15 -7.86
C ASP A 193 -17.54 -5.26 -6.95
N ILE A 194 -18.40 -6.14 -6.45
CA ILE A 194 -17.99 -7.30 -5.63
C ILE A 194 -17.13 -8.26 -6.45
N TRP A 195 -17.49 -8.47 -7.73
CA TRP A 195 -16.65 -9.22 -8.65
C TRP A 195 -15.27 -8.56 -8.81
N ASP A 196 -15.23 -7.25 -9.07
CA ASP A 196 -13.98 -6.50 -9.26
C ASP A 196 -13.11 -6.52 -7.98
N ILE A 197 -13.69 -6.34 -6.78
CA ILE A 197 -12.98 -6.50 -5.49
C ILE A 197 -12.35 -7.90 -5.40
N SER A 198 -13.12 -8.92 -5.73
CA SER A 198 -12.68 -10.31 -5.66
C SER A 198 -11.57 -10.61 -6.66
N ALA A 199 -11.70 -10.10 -7.91
CA ALA A 199 -10.72 -10.28 -8.97
C ALA A 199 -9.41 -9.57 -8.66
N VAL A 200 -9.44 -8.33 -8.15
CA VAL A 200 -8.25 -7.60 -7.71
C VAL A 200 -7.59 -8.33 -6.54
N ALA A 201 -8.34 -8.79 -5.55
CA ALA A 201 -7.78 -9.57 -4.44
C ALA A 201 -7.15 -10.89 -4.92
N GLY A 202 -7.81 -11.60 -5.84
CA GLY A 202 -7.30 -12.83 -6.45
C GLY A 202 -6.00 -12.61 -7.22
N PHE A 203 -5.95 -11.55 -8.02
CA PHE A 203 -4.76 -11.16 -8.77
C PHE A 203 -3.55 -10.90 -7.84
N PHE A 204 -3.75 -10.13 -6.77
CA PHE A 204 -2.68 -9.87 -5.81
C PHE A 204 -2.31 -11.10 -4.99
N ASN A 205 -3.24 -12.00 -4.70
CA ASN A 205 -2.91 -13.28 -4.08
C ASN A 205 -1.98 -14.13 -4.95
N MET A 206 -2.20 -14.16 -6.26
CA MET A 206 -1.30 -14.81 -7.22
C MET A 206 0.04 -14.06 -7.31
N SER A 207 0.00 -12.75 -7.58
CA SER A 207 1.18 -11.92 -7.80
C SER A 207 2.11 -11.89 -6.58
N ASN A 208 1.54 -11.78 -5.35
CA ASN A 208 2.32 -11.81 -4.11
C ASN A 208 3.11 -13.11 -3.95
N ARG A 209 2.51 -14.25 -4.28
CA ARG A 209 3.16 -15.56 -4.18
C ARG A 209 4.28 -15.71 -5.19
N VAL A 210 4.06 -15.28 -6.43
CA VAL A 210 5.10 -15.28 -7.46
C VAL A 210 6.26 -14.35 -7.04
N ALA A 211 5.96 -13.12 -6.63
CA ALA A 211 6.98 -12.18 -6.19
C ALA A 211 7.80 -12.69 -5.01
N SER A 212 7.14 -13.28 -4.00
CA SER A 212 7.82 -13.84 -2.84
C SER A 212 8.63 -15.10 -3.16
N ALA A 213 8.10 -15.98 -4.01
CA ALA A 213 8.78 -17.23 -4.40
C ALA A 213 10.02 -16.97 -5.27
N THR A 214 10.07 -15.84 -5.98
CA THR A 214 11.19 -15.46 -6.85
C THR A 214 12.13 -14.42 -6.24
N ASP A 215 11.92 -14.03 -4.98
CA ASP A 215 12.60 -12.91 -4.29
C ASP A 215 12.64 -11.64 -5.17
N MET A 216 11.50 -11.28 -5.73
CA MET A 216 11.38 -10.14 -6.63
C MET A 216 11.64 -8.83 -5.87
N ARG A 217 12.56 -8.02 -6.39
CA ARG A 217 12.97 -6.75 -5.79
C ARG A 217 12.18 -5.58 -6.37
N PRO A 218 11.58 -4.70 -5.54
CA PRO A 218 10.93 -3.49 -6.04
C PRO A 218 11.97 -2.48 -6.52
N ASN A 219 11.59 -1.61 -7.47
CA ASN A 219 12.41 -0.46 -7.79
C ASN A 219 12.58 0.44 -6.55
N THR A 220 13.80 0.84 -6.23
CA THR A 220 14.12 1.68 -5.07
C THR A 220 13.41 3.04 -5.10
N ALA A 221 13.11 3.56 -6.29
CA ALA A 221 12.37 4.79 -6.51
C ALA A 221 10.99 4.80 -5.82
N TYR A 222 10.31 3.65 -5.67
CA TYR A 222 9.01 3.57 -4.98
C TYR A 222 9.07 4.02 -3.51
N HIS A 223 10.21 3.85 -2.84
CA HIS A 223 10.36 4.23 -1.43
C HIS A 223 10.25 5.74 -1.21
N GLY A 224 10.74 6.55 -2.16
CA GLY A 224 10.67 8.01 -2.08
C GLY A 224 9.41 8.62 -2.69
N GLN A 225 8.60 7.84 -3.42
CA GLN A 225 7.45 8.35 -4.15
C GLN A 225 6.33 8.84 -3.23
N ALA A 226 5.84 10.08 -3.46
CA ALA A 226 4.71 10.70 -2.77
C ALA A 226 4.81 10.66 -1.22
N ARG A 227 6.02 10.89 -0.70
CA ARG A 227 6.29 11.04 0.73
C ARG A 227 6.33 12.50 1.17
#